data_8fe39e1e0191c1ca28024c746bdd9995
#
_entry.id   8fe39e1e0191c1ca28024c746bdd9995
#
_cell.length_a   1.000
_cell.length_b   1.000
_cell.length_c   1.000
_cell.angle_alpha   90.00
_cell.angle_beta   90.00
_cell.angle_gamma   90.00
#
_symmetry.space_group_name_H-M   'P 1'
#
loop_
_entity.id
_entity.type
_entity.pdbx_description
1 polymer ?
#
loop_
_entity_poly.entity_id
_entity_poly.type
_entity_poly.pdbx_seq_one_letter_code
_entity_poly.pdbx_strand_id
1 'polypeptide(L)'
;LVVIGVVLIALTIRSPLAAVGPLIGAIQEATGLSHGVLGFLTTLPLLCFAFLSLFTPFATRRFGVMGALGLALVLLTTGVTLRSLPGVGALFGGTLLLGIAIALANVLLPSLVKQDFPERQGLMTSVYASLMGIGAALAAGISVPLAEGLPGGWRAALGIWAIPAGVATLLWLPLVRQQHHEPTQNHPFAGLRALSHSPIAWQVALFMGLQSLVFYVVLAWLPEVLIERGMAPSRAGWLLSLSQATGVVGTLVTPIYAERLTSQRVLVLGVVSLQLTGVVGLLLPGLTWAWLWVSLIGLGAGCSFGLALLFLVLRAPDTHATTQLSGMAQAVGYLLAAGGPTLFGYLFEATLSWTLPLALLVVVTLAQLGFGLGAARPQVIER
;
A
#
# COMPACT_ATOMS: atom_id res chain seq x y z
N LEU A 1 -22.42 13.66 1.43
CA LEU A 1 -22.38 12.19 1.43
C LEU A 1 -21.11 11.65 0.74
N VAL A 2 -20.74 12.13 -0.46
CA VAL A 2 -19.54 11.65 -1.19
C VAL A 2 -18.28 11.82 -0.35
N VAL A 3 -18.04 12.98 0.28
CA VAL A 3 -16.86 13.21 1.15
C VAL A 3 -16.80 12.19 2.30
N ILE A 4 -17.92 11.97 2.98
CA ILE A 4 -18.01 10.97 4.07
C ILE A 4 -17.71 9.58 3.53
N GLY A 5 -18.23 9.24 2.35
CA GLY A 5 -17.95 7.98 1.68
C GLY A 5 -16.46 7.79 1.36
N VAL A 6 -15.82 8.81 0.78
CA VAL A 6 -14.38 8.80 0.48
C VAL A 6 -13.55 8.62 1.76
N VAL A 7 -13.90 9.31 2.85
CA VAL A 7 -13.26 9.19 4.18
C VAL A 7 -13.36 7.76 4.70
N LEU A 8 -14.55 7.16 4.68
CA LEU A 8 -14.77 5.80 5.17
C LEU A 8 -14.07 4.75 4.30
N ILE A 9 -14.13 4.91 2.97
CA ILE A 9 -13.39 4.03 2.05
C ILE A 9 -11.90 4.09 2.38
N ALA A 10 -11.33 5.29 2.47
CA ALA A 10 -9.92 5.49 2.73
C ALA A 10 -9.45 4.83 4.04
N LEU A 11 -10.21 5.01 5.13
CA LEU A 11 -9.92 4.40 6.42
C LEU A 11 -9.95 2.86 6.36
N THR A 12 -10.82 2.28 5.52
CA THR A 12 -11.06 0.83 5.50
C THR A 12 -10.20 0.06 4.51
N ILE A 13 -9.63 0.70 3.50
CA ILE A 13 -8.87 0.01 2.44
C ILE A 13 -7.57 -0.59 2.96
N ARG A 14 -6.79 0.14 3.76
CA ARG A 14 -5.47 -0.32 4.23
C ARG A 14 -5.51 -1.03 5.57
N SER A 15 -6.50 -0.78 6.41
CA SER A 15 -6.60 -1.38 7.74
C SER A 15 -6.56 -2.92 7.71
N PRO A 16 -7.33 -3.61 6.83
CA PRO A 16 -7.29 -5.06 6.77
C PRO A 16 -5.94 -5.63 6.35
N LEU A 17 -5.13 -4.92 5.58
CA LEU A 17 -3.78 -5.36 5.20
C LEU A 17 -2.80 -5.18 6.37
N ALA A 18 -2.84 -4.02 7.02
CA ALA A 18 -1.93 -3.68 8.12
C ALA A 18 -2.17 -4.52 9.38
N ALA A 19 -3.39 -5.04 9.57
CA ALA A 19 -3.73 -5.91 10.70
C ALA A 19 -3.06 -7.30 10.64
N VAL A 20 -2.60 -7.76 9.48
CA VAL A 20 -2.04 -9.11 9.32
C VAL A 20 -0.65 -9.23 9.94
N GLY A 21 0.25 -8.27 9.67
CA GLY A 21 1.64 -8.32 10.11
C GLY A 21 1.80 -8.62 11.61
N PRO A 22 1.16 -7.85 12.52
CA PRO A 22 1.25 -8.09 13.96
C PRO A 22 0.68 -9.43 14.43
N LEU A 23 -0.16 -10.07 13.62
CA LEU A 23 -0.85 -11.32 13.94
C LEU A 23 -0.24 -12.56 13.26
N ILE A 24 0.83 -12.40 12.48
CA ILE A 24 1.45 -13.49 11.70
C ILE A 24 1.83 -14.66 12.62
N GLY A 25 2.47 -14.40 13.77
CA GLY A 25 2.84 -15.45 14.72
C GLY A 25 1.62 -16.21 15.26
N ALA A 26 0.55 -15.51 15.65
CA ALA A 26 -0.69 -16.13 16.12
C ALA A 26 -1.40 -16.94 15.00
N ILE A 27 -1.35 -16.47 13.75
CA ILE A 27 -1.87 -17.19 12.60
C ILE A 27 -1.05 -18.45 12.35
N GLN A 28 0.29 -18.35 12.41
CA GLN A 28 1.21 -19.47 12.23
C GLN A 28 0.97 -20.56 13.26
N GLU A 29 0.93 -20.21 14.54
CA GLU A 29 0.70 -21.13 15.64
C GLU A 29 -0.65 -21.87 15.49
N ALA A 30 -1.69 -21.15 15.10
CA ALA A 30 -3.03 -21.72 14.94
C ALA A 30 -3.23 -22.53 13.66
N THR A 31 -2.45 -22.31 12.60
CA THR A 31 -2.66 -22.93 11.28
C THR A 31 -1.54 -23.87 10.87
N GLY A 32 -0.36 -23.81 11.46
CA GLY A 32 0.82 -24.55 11.06
C GLY A 32 1.42 -24.15 9.71
N LEU A 33 1.02 -22.99 9.16
CA LEU A 33 1.52 -22.51 7.88
C LEU A 33 2.97 -22.03 7.99
N SER A 34 3.78 -22.26 6.93
CA SER A 34 5.15 -21.76 6.89
C SER A 34 5.21 -20.24 6.66
N HIS A 35 6.33 -19.61 6.98
CA HIS A 35 6.55 -18.16 6.76
C HIS A 35 6.43 -17.79 5.29
N GLY A 36 6.87 -18.64 4.36
CA GLY A 36 6.71 -18.44 2.92
C GLY A 36 5.23 -18.35 2.53
N VAL A 37 4.39 -19.25 3.05
CA VAL A 37 2.94 -19.26 2.80
C VAL A 37 2.26 -18.05 3.47
N LEU A 38 2.69 -17.67 4.67
CA LEU A 38 2.19 -16.46 5.34
C LEU A 38 2.61 -15.19 4.60
N GLY A 39 3.83 -15.16 4.04
CA GLY A 39 4.26 -14.11 3.11
C GLY A 39 3.37 -14.02 1.87
N PHE A 40 2.94 -15.17 1.32
CA PHE A 40 2.01 -15.20 0.21
C PHE A 40 0.62 -14.63 0.57
N LEU A 41 0.19 -14.74 1.82
CA LEU A 41 -1.05 -14.12 2.31
C LEU A 41 -1.03 -12.59 2.13
N THR A 42 0.13 -11.94 2.32
CA THR A 42 0.32 -10.51 2.11
C THR A 42 0.67 -10.15 0.66
N THR A 43 1.24 -11.07 -0.10
CA THR A 43 1.52 -10.94 -1.53
C THR A 43 0.24 -10.97 -2.38
N LEU A 44 -0.73 -11.79 -2.02
CA LEU A 44 -1.95 -12.02 -2.80
C LEU A 44 -2.72 -10.74 -3.15
N PRO A 45 -2.96 -9.78 -2.21
CA PRO A 45 -3.55 -8.50 -2.55
C PRO A 45 -2.72 -7.69 -3.55
N LEU A 46 -1.39 -7.75 -3.47
CA LEU A 46 -0.50 -7.00 -4.38
C LEU A 46 -0.59 -7.54 -5.81
N LEU A 47 -0.72 -8.86 -5.98
CA LEU A 47 -1.00 -9.47 -7.27
C LEU A 47 -2.35 -8.99 -7.81
N CYS A 48 -3.38 -8.92 -6.95
CA CYS A 48 -4.65 -8.32 -7.34
C CYS A 48 -4.48 -6.87 -7.82
N PHE A 49 -3.66 -6.06 -7.12
CA PHE A 49 -3.39 -4.68 -7.55
C PHE A 49 -2.68 -4.64 -8.91
N ALA A 50 -1.67 -5.49 -9.13
CA ALA A 50 -0.93 -5.53 -10.38
C ALA A 50 -1.83 -5.90 -11.58
N PHE A 51 -2.64 -6.94 -11.43
CA PHE A 51 -3.43 -7.47 -12.55
C PHE A 51 -4.79 -6.77 -12.71
N LEU A 52 -5.52 -6.54 -11.62
CA LEU A 52 -6.90 -6.07 -11.69
C LEU A 52 -7.01 -4.56 -11.91
N SER A 53 -5.95 -3.78 -11.61
CA SER A 53 -5.92 -2.36 -11.98
C SER A 53 -6.09 -2.15 -13.48
N LEU A 54 -5.61 -3.08 -14.30
CA LEU A 54 -5.77 -3.05 -15.76
C LEU A 54 -7.23 -3.32 -16.20
N PHE A 55 -8.03 -4.01 -15.38
CA PHE A 55 -9.43 -4.34 -15.67
C PHE A 55 -10.42 -3.35 -15.06
N THR A 56 -9.98 -2.38 -14.30
CA THR A 56 -10.84 -1.35 -13.70
C THR A 56 -11.69 -0.59 -14.74
N PRO A 57 -11.20 -0.27 -15.96
CA PRO A 57 -12.03 0.33 -16.99
C PRO A 57 -13.24 -0.52 -17.40
N PHE A 58 -13.14 -1.84 -17.28
CA PHE A 58 -14.26 -2.76 -17.52
C PHE A 58 -15.38 -2.61 -16.49
N ALA A 59 -14.98 -2.53 -15.20
CA ALA A 59 -15.91 -2.32 -14.10
C ALA A 59 -16.59 -0.95 -14.21
N THR A 60 -15.85 0.12 -14.55
CA THR A 60 -16.41 1.46 -14.69
C THR A 60 -17.36 1.58 -15.88
N ARG A 61 -17.10 0.91 -17.00
CA ARG A 61 -18.01 0.87 -18.16
C ARG A 61 -19.34 0.22 -17.82
N ARG A 62 -19.35 -0.83 -17.00
CA ARG A 62 -20.56 -1.57 -16.66
C ARG A 62 -21.33 -0.95 -15.51
N PHE A 63 -20.65 -0.49 -14.48
CA PHE A 63 -21.24 -0.03 -13.22
C PHE A 63 -21.04 1.46 -12.96
N GLY A 64 -20.28 2.18 -13.81
CA GLY A 64 -19.78 3.53 -13.57
C GLY A 64 -18.84 3.62 -12.37
N VAL A 65 -18.34 4.81 -12.05
CA VAL A 65 -17.37 5.00 -10.95
C VAL A 65 -18.03 4.70 -9.59
N MET A 66 -19.22 5.26 -9.34
CA MET A 66 -19.94 5.06 -8.07
C MET A 66 -20.35 3.62 -7.85
N GLY A 67 -20.86 2.92 -8.89
CA GLY A 67 -21.25 1.52 -8.81
C GLY A 67 -20.06 0.58 -8.65
N ALA A 68 -18.95 0.86 -9.34
CA ALA A 68 -17.72 0.08 -9.21
C ALA A 68 -17.09 0.23 -7.82
N LEU A 69 -17.13 1.43 -7.20
CA LEU A 69 -16.75 1.64 -5.80
C LEU A 69 -17.70 0.93 -4.84
N GLY A 70 -19.01 0.95 -5.11
CA GLY A 70 -19.99 0.18 -4.34
C GLY A 70 -19.70 -1.33 -4.39
N LEU A 71 -19.40 -1.87 -5.58
CA LEU A 71 -18.96 -3.27 -5.73
C LEU A 71 -17.67 -3.54 -4.92
N ALA A 72 -16.69 -2.64 -4.99
CA ALA A 72 -15.46 -2.75 -4.22
C ALA A 72 -15.73 -2.83 -2.70
N LEU A 73 -16.63 -2.00 -2.19
CA LEU A 73 -17.00 -2.01 -0.75
C LEU A 73 -17.70 -3.31 -0.34
N VAL A 74 -18.61 -3.84 -1.16
CA VAL A 74 -19.24 -5.14 -0.93
C VAL A 74 -18.20 -6.26 -0.91
N LEU A 75 -17.30 -6.29 -1.90
CA LEU A 75 -16.21 -7.26 -1.96
C LEU A 75 -15.26 -7.13 -0.76
N LEU A 76 -14.96 -5.90 -0.32
CA LEU A 76 -14.12 -5.66 0.86
C LEU A 76 -14.77 -6.23 2.11
N THR A 77 -16.03 -5.87 2.36
CA THR A 77 -16.78 -6.34 3.53
C THR A 77 -16.89 -7.86 3.54
N THR A 78 -17.28 -8.46 2.41
CA THR A 78 -17.38 -9.91 2.26
C THR A 78 -16.02 -10.59 2.44
N GLY A 79 -14.96 -10.03 1.85
CA GLY A 79 -13.60 -10.58 1.95
C GLY A 79 -13.07 -10.56 3.38
N VAL A 80 -13.24 -9.44 4.10
CA VAL A 80 -12.84 -9.33 5.50
C VAL A 80 -13.65 -10.29 6.38
N THR A 81 -14.94 -10.44 6.16
CA THR A 81 -15.79 -11.39 6.89
C THR A 81 -15.36 -12.83 6.60
N LEU A 82 -15.20 -13.18 5.32
CA LEU A 82 -14.84 -14.55 4.90
C LEU A 82 -13.50 -14.99 5.50
N ARG A 83 -12.46 -14.13 5.45
CA ARG A 83 -11.13 -14.49 5.97
C ARG A 83 -11.10 -14.71 7.48
N SER A 84 -12.12 -14.23 8.21
CA SER A 84 -12.26 -14.40 9.66
C SER A 84 -12.95 -15.71 10.04
N LEU A 85 -13.48 -16.43 9.07
CA LEU A 85 -14.08 -17.75 9.28
C LEU A 85 -13.01 -18.83 9.47
N PRO A 86 -13.36 -19.96 10.09
CA PRO A 86 -12.44 -21.09 10.24
C PRO A 86 -11.98 -21.66 8.88
N GLY A 87 -10.71 -22.10 8.85
CA GLY A 87 -10.10 -22.77 7.70
C GLY A 87 -9.17 -21.87 6.88
N VAL A 88 -8.10 -22.49 6.36
CA VAL A 88 -7.06 -21.82 5.55
C VAL A 88 -7.66 -21.34 4.22
N GLY A 89 -8.58 -22.09 3.61
CA GLY A 89 -9.27 -21.69 2.39
C GLY A 89 -10.09 -20.41 2.55
N ALA A 90 -10.76 -20.23 3.70
CA ALA A 90 -11.49 -19.01 4.02
C ALA A 90 -10.54 -17.81 4.22
N LEU A 91 -9.39 -18.03 4.87
CA LEU A 91 -8.36 -17.01 5.07
C LEU A 91 -7.83 -16.50 3.72
N PHE A 92 -7.42 -17.38 2.80
CA PHE A 92 -6.90 -16.99 1.49
C PHE A 92 -7.99 -16.48 0.54
N GLY A 93 -9.16 -17.13 0.51
CA GLY A 93 -10.29 -16.72 -0.33
C GLY A 93 -10.81 -15.32 0.08
N GLY A 94 -10.94 -15.06 1.37
CA GLY A 94 -11.29 -13.74 1.88
C GLY A 94 -10.21 -12.69 1.57
N THR A 95 -8.93 -13.06 1.68
CA THR A 95 -7.81 -12.18 1.32
C THR A 95 -7.77 -11.87 -0.18
N LEU A 96 -8.12 -12.83 -1.04
CA LEU A 96 -8.27 -12.59 -2.48
C LEU A 96 -9.39 -11.58 -2.76
N LEU A 97 -10.59 -11.78 -2.17
CA LEU A 97 -11.71 -10.86 -2.36
C LEU A 97 -11.40 -9.44 -1.90
N LEU A 98 -10.79 -9.27 -0.73
CA LEU A 98 -10.40 -7.94 -0.28
C LEU A 98 -9.29 -7.35 -1.15
N GLY A 99 -8.38 -8.16 -1.69
CA GLY A 99 -7.36 -7.72 -2.65
C GLY A 99 -7.99 -7.15 -3.93
N ILE A 100 -8.99 -7.84 -4.49
CA ILE A 100 -9.78 -7.38 -5.64
C ILE A 100 -10.48 -6.05 -5.32
N ALA A 101 -11.11 -5.96 -4.15
CA ALA A 101 -11.80 -4.76 -3.69
C ALA A 101 -10.87 -3.55 -3.60
N ILE A 102 -9.70 -3.74 -2.99
CA ILE A 102 -8.71 -2.69 -2.80
C ILE A 102 -8.10 -2.25 -4.14
N ALA A 103 -7.85 -3.21 -5.06
CA ALA A 103 -7.37 -2.91 -6.41
C ALA A 103 -8.33 -1.95 -7.14
N LEU A 104 -9.63 -2.23 -7.12
CA LEU A 104 -10.66 -1.38 -7.70
C LEU A 104 -10.68 0.00 -7.03
N ALA A 105 -10.72 0.05 -5.70
CA ALA A 105 -10.81 1.29 -4.96
C ALA A 105 -9.58 2.20 -5.17
N ASN A 106 -8.36 1.64 -5.20
CA ASN A 106 -7.13 2.40 -5.41
C ASN A 106 -7.09 3.12 -6.78
N VAL A 107 -7.69 2.51 -7.81
CA VAL A 107 -7.75 3.13 -9.15
C VAL A 107 -8.92 4.13 -9.24
N LEU A 108 -10.03 3.85 -8.57
CA LEU A 108 -11.26 4.63 -8.69
C LEU A 108 -11.30 5.86 -7.78
N LEU A 109 -10.66 5.83 -6.61
CA LEU A 109 -10.63 6.98 -5.70
C LEU A 109 -10.02 8.24 -6.34
N PRO A 110 -8.83 8.18 -6.99
CA PRO A 110 -8.30 9.34 -7.71
C PRO A 110 -9.23 9.84 -8.82
N SER A 111 -9.88 8.92 -9.54
CA SER A 111 -10.85 9.27 -10.61
C SER A 111 -12.06 9.99 -10.05
N LEU A 112 -12.61 9.50 -8.93
CA LEU A 112 -13.72 10.14 -8.22
C LEU A 112 -13.34 11.53 -7.71
N VAL A 113 -12.16 11.68 -7.13
CA VAL A 113 -11.67 12.98 -6.64
C VAL A 113 -11.55 13.97 -7.79
N LYS A 114 -11.03 13.54 -8.94
CA LYS A 114 -10.91 14.38 -10.12
C LYS A 114 -12.26 14.79 -10.68
N GLN A 115 -13.26 13.92 -10.64
CA GLN A 115 -14.61 14.15 -11.16
C GLN A 115 -15.42 15.06 -10.24
N ASP A 116 -15.46 14.77 -8.94
CA ASP A 116 -16.36 15.43 -7.99
C ASP A 116 -15.73 16.65 -7.29
N PHE A 117 -14.38 16.75 -7.31
CA PHE A 117 -13.64 17.82 -6.62
C PHE A 117 -12.57 18.48 -7.52
N PRO A 118 -12.91 18.95 -8.74
CA PRO A 118 -11.93 19.46 -9.70
C PRO A 118 -11.11 20.64 -9.19
N GLU A 119 -11.68 21.48 -8.31
CA GLU A 119 -10.99 22.65 -7.74
C GLU A 119 -10.18 22.32 -6.47
N ARG A 120 -10.35 21.14 -5.89
CA ARG A 120 -9.73 20.73 -4.61
C ARG A 120 -9.08 19.36 -4.66
N GLN A 121 -8.60 18.97 -5.85
CA GLN A 121 -8.03 17.64 -6.08
C GLN A 121 -6.85 17.33 -5.15
N GLY A 122 -5.93 18.28 -4.98
CA GLY A 122 -4.77 18.13 -4.10
C GLY A 122 -5.17 17.91 -2.64
N LEU A 123 -6.11 18.72 -2.12
CA LEU A 123 -6.60 18.60 -0.76
C LEU A 123 -7.29 17.24 -0.55
N MET A 124 -8.18 16.83 -1.44
CA MET A 124 -8.92 15.58 -1.31
C MET A 124 -8.00 14.37 -1.44
N THR A 125 -6.99 14.45 -2.31
CA THR A 125 -5.95 13.41 -2.44
C THR A 125 -5.14 13.30 -1.15
N SER A 126 -4.70 14.41 -0.58
CA SER A 126 -3.99 14.43 0.70
C SER A 126 -4.84 13.87 1.84
N VAL A 127 -6.13 14.23 1.89
CA VAL A 127 -7.07 13.75 2.92
C VAL A 127 -7.24 12.23 2.82
N TYR A 128 -7.60 11.69 1.65
CA TYR A 128 -7.82 10.24 1.57
C TYR A 128 -6.51 9.44 1.77
N ALA A 129 -5.37 9.91 1.25
CA ALA A 129 -4.10 9.23 1.43
C ALA A 129 -3.67 9.21 2.92
N SER A 130 -3.89 10.31 3.64
CA SER A 130 -3.65 10.39 5.10
C SER A 130 -4.56 9.44 5.87
N LEU A 131 -5.85 9.41 5.53
CA LEU A 131 -6.82 8.52 6.18
C LEU A 131 -6.49 7.03 5.94
N MET A 132 -6.00 6.67 4.75
CA MET A 132 -5.47 5.33 4.50
C MET A 132 -4.29 5.00 5.43
N GLY A 133 -3.38 5.94 5.64
CA GLY A 133 -2.25 5.79 6.57
C GLY A 133 -2.70 5.68 8.03
N ILE A 134 -3.65 6.52 8.45
CA ILE A 134 -4.25 6.49 9.80
C ILE A 134 -4.94 5.14 10.04
N GLY A 135 -5.73 4.66 9.08
CA GLY A 135 -6.38 3.36 9.17
C GLY A 135 -5.38 2.22 9.31
N ALA A 136 -4.28 2.25 8.54
CA ALA A 136 -3.20 1.28 8.64
C ALA A 136 -2.48 1.35 10.01
N ALA A 137 -2.19 2.55 10.51
CA ALA A 137 -1.54 2.75 11.80
C ALA A 137 -2.41 2.22 12.95
N LEU A 138 -3.70 2.56 12.96
CA LEU A 138 -4.65 2.04 13.95
C LEU A 138 -4.70 0.51 13.90
N ALA A 139 -4.84 -0.08 12.70
CA ALA A 139 -4.92 -1.52 12.55
C ALA A 139 -3.66 -2.22 13.05
N ALA A 140 -2.48 -1.71 12.71
CA ALA A 140 -1.21 -2.28 13.17
C ALA A 140 -1.08 -2.23 14.70
N GLY A 141 -1.48 -1.11 15.33
CA GLY A 141 -1.34 -0.93 16.78
C GLY A 141 -2.32 -1.77 17.61
N ILE A 142 -3.60 -1.83 17.19
CA ILE A 142 -4.65 -2.46 17.99
C ILE A 142 -4.88 -3.94 17.70
N SER A 143 -4.26 -4.52 16.65
CA SER A 143 -4.54 -5.90 16.23
C SER A 143 -4.21 -6.93 17.30
N VAL A 144 -3.06 -6.82 17.97
CA VAL A 144 -2.67 -7.76 19.04
C VAL A 144 -3.56 -7.60 20.27
N PRO A 145 -3.78 -6.38 20.85
CA PRO A 145 -4.73 -6.19 21.93
C PRO A 145 -6.15 -6.71 21.63
N LEU A 146 -6.61 -6.57 20.39
CA LEU A 146 -7.90 -7.12 19.97
C LEU A 146 -7.88 -8.65 19.93
N ALA A 147 -6.79 -9.25 19.47
CA ALA A 147 -6.65 -10.71 19.43
C ALA A 147 -6.60 -11.32 20.84
N GLU A 148 -5.98 -10.63 21.79
CA GLU A 148 -5.89 -11.07 23.19
C GLU A 148 -7.21 -10.84 23.96
N GLY A 149 -7.96 -9.78 23.62
CA GLY A 149 -9.15 -9.37 24.35
C GLY A 149 -10.46 -9.91 23.80
N LEU A 150 -10.54 -10.34 22.53
CA LEU A 150 -11.76 -10.77 21.90
C LEU A 150 -11.93 -12.29 21.88
N PRO A 151 -13.15 -12.82 22.13
CA PRO A 151 -13.47 -14.21 21.87
C PRO A 151 -13.27 -14.54 20.38
N GLY A 152 -12.38 -15.50 20.06
CA GLY A 152 -12.03 -15.85 18.68
C GLY A 152 -10.62 -15.42 18.27
N GLY A 153 -9.88 -14.74 19.15
CA GLY A 153 -8.46 -14.45 18.96
C GLY A 153 -8.16 -13.64 17.70
N TRP A 154 -7.12 -14.00 16.99
CA TRP A 154 -6.68 -13.32 15.77
C TRP A 154 -7.76 -13.24 14.66
N ARG A 155 -8.68 -14.23 14.61
CA ARG A 155 -9.78 -14.20 13.64
C ARG A 155 -10.76 -13.06 13.93
N ALA A 156 -11.11 -12.87 15.20
CA ALA A 156 -11.96 -11.75 15.61
C ALA A 156 -11.26 -10.40 15.39
N ALA A 157 -9.95 -10.31 15.66
CA ALA A 157 -9.15 -9.12 15.40
C ALA A 157 -9.05 -8.76 13.91
N LEU A 158 -9.00 -9.74 13.02
CA LEU A 158 -9.10 -9.51 11.58
C LEU A 158 -10.53 -9.15 11.15
N GLY A 159 -11.54 -9.79 11.75
CA GLY A 159 -12.95 -9.65 11.41
C GLY A 159 -13.56 -8.30 11.79
N ILE A 160 -13.07 -7.67 12.84
CA ILE A 160 -13.61 -6.39 13.33
C ILE A 160 -13.59 -5.29 12.26
N TRP A 161 -12.65 -5.38 11.30
CA TRP A 161 -12.56 -4.45 10.17
C TRP A 161 -13.70 -4.59 9.16
N ALA A 162 -14.52 -5.65 9.27
CA ALA A 162 -15.75 -5.76 8.50
C ALA A 162 -16.82 -4.74 8.95
N ILE A 163 -16.76 -4.29 10.20
CA ILE A 163 -17.72 -3.31 10.74
C ILE A 163 -17.60 -1.96 10.01
N PRO A 164 -16.43 -1.26 10.02
CA PRO A 164 -16.32 0.00 9.30
C PRO A 164 -16.47 -0.18 7.78
N ALA A 165 -16.07 -1.30 7.19
CA ALA A 165 -16.29 -1.60 5.78
C ALA A 165 -17.78 -1.77 5.46
N GLY A 166 -18.54 -2.47 6.31
CA GLY A 166 -19.99 -2.62 6.21
C GLY A 166 -20.72 -1.28 6.34
N VAL A 167 -20.33 -0.45 7.31
CA VAL A 167 -20.88 0.91 7.46
C VAL A 167 -20.60 1.74 6.19
N ALA A 168 -19.37 1.70 5.66
CA ALA A 168 -19.03 2.37 4.42
C ALA A 168 -19.90 1.86 3.25
N THR A 169 -20.11 0.54 3.16
CA THR A 169 -20.97 -0.09 2.15
C THR A 169 -22.39 0.44 2.22
N LEU A 170 -22.99 0.44 3.41
CA LEU A 170 -24.37 0.90 3.61
C LEU A 170 -24.55 2.38 3.25
N LEU A 171 -23.60 3.23 3.67
CA LEU A 171 -23.64 4.66 3.38
C LEU A 171 -23.36 4.96 1.89
N TRP A 172 -22.71 4.04 1.15
CA TRP A 172 -22.46 4.19 -0.27
C TRP A 172 -23.64 3.78 -1.15
N LEU A 173 -24.53 2.89 -0.70
CA LEU A 173 -25.68 2.39 -1.48
C LEU A 173 -26.55 3.48 -2.11
N PRO A 174 -26.92 4.58 -1.40
CA PRO A 174 -27.69 5.67 -2.01
C PRO A 174 -26.95 6.35 -3.18
N LEU A 175 -25.61 6.46 -3.10
CA LEU A 175 -24.79 7.13 -4.12
C LEU A 175 -24.75 6.33 -5.43
N VAL A 176 -24.80 5.01 -5.36
CA VAL A 176 -24.86 4.14 -6.55
C VAL A 176 -26.09 4.43 -7.41
N ARG A 177 -27.21 4.83 -6.79
CA ARG A 177 -28.46 5.13 -7.49
C ARG A 177 -28.48 6.48 -8.21
N GLN A 178 -27.55 7.39 -7.87
CA GLN A 178 -27.51 8.77 -8.41
C GLN A 178 -26.59 8.89 -9.63
N GLN A 179 -26.22 7.79 -10.25
CA GLN A 179 -25.17 7.74 -11.26
C GLN A 179 -25.59 8.28 -12.63
N HIS A 180 -24.75 9.16 -13.19
CA HIS A 180 -24.76 9.50 -14.60
C HIS A 180 -23.70 8.68 -15.33
N HIS A 181 -24.08 7.96 -16.37
CA HIS A 181 -23.15 7.21 -17.22
C HIS A 181 -22.50 8.19 -18.21
N GLU A 182 -21.25 8.54 -18.01
CA GLU A 182 -20.45 9.13 -19.07
C GLU A 182 -19.64 8.03 -19.78
N PRO A 183 -19.75 7.89 -21.12
CA PRO A 183 -18.98 6.92 -21.87
C PRO A 183 -17.49 7.30 -21.87
N THR A 184 -16.66 6.58 -21.17
CA THR A 184 -15.21 6.76 -21.25
C THR A 184 -14.68 6.13 -22.53
N GLN A 185 -14.29 6.95 -23.50
CA GLN A 185 -13.83 6.53 -24.84
C GLN A 185 -12.33 6.22 -24.95
N ASN A 186 -11.61 5.91 -23.90
CA ASN A 186 -10.17 5.68 -23.99
C ASN A 186 -9.82 4.19 -24.01
N HIS A 187 -9.02 3.78 -25.02
CA HIS A 187 -8.39 2.47 -25.05
C HIS A 187 -7.30 2.41 -23.97
N PRO A 188 -7.42 1.52 -22.96
CA PRO A 188 -6.51 1.50 -21.82
C PRO A 188 -5.06 1.19 -22.20
N PHE A 189 -4.81 0.62 -23.37
CA PHE A 189 -3.48 0.20 -23.84
C PHE A 189 -2.86 1.13 -24.91
N ALA A 190 -3.60 2.17 -25.37
CA ALA A 190 -3.05 3.14 -26.32
C ALA A 190 -1.96 3.97 -25.61
N GLY A 191 -0.71 3.90 -26.11
CA GLY A 191 0.44 4.63 -25.57
C GLY A 191 1.36 3.84 -24.64
N LEU A 192 0.95 2.69 -24.09
CA LEU A 192 1.86 1.81 -23.31
C LEU A 192 3.12 1.42 -24.10
N ARG A 193 3.01 1.25 -25.41
CA ARG A 193 4.15 0.93 -26.28
C ARG A 193 5.17 2.08 -26.34
N ALA A 194 4.73 3.32 -26.39
CA ALA A 194 5.63 4.49 -26.38
C ALA A 194 6.34 4.61 -25.02
N LEU A 195 5.60 4.42 -23.92
CA LEU A 195 6.14 4.46 -22.56
C LEU A 195 7.15 3.34 -22.30
N SER A 196 6.97 2.15 -22.89
CA SER A 196 7.89 1.01 -22.72
C SER A 196 9.28 1.28 -23.28
N HIS A 197 9.45 2.25 -24.20
CA HIS A 197 10.74 2.66 -24.73
C HIS A 197 11.34 3.88 -24.02
N SER A 198 10.61 4.51 -23.07
CA SER A 198 11.07 5.68 -22.34
C SER A 198 11.86 5.30 -21.08
N PRO A 199 13.17 5.63 -20.99
CA PRO A 199 13.97 5.36 -19.80
C PRO A 199 13.43 6.04 -18.55
N ILE A 200 12.87 7.26 -18.68
CA ILE A 200 12.30 8.00 -17.55
C ILE A 200 11.02 7.32 -17.03
N ALA A 201 10.20 6.74 -17.91
CA ALA A 201 9.01 6.00 -17.50
C ALA A 201 9.39 4.76 -16.68
N TRP A 202 10.43 4.02 -17.09
CA TRP A 202 10.96 2.89 -16.32
C TRP A 202 11.57 3.31 -14.98
N GLN A 203 12.30 4.42 -14.92
CA GLN A 203 12.86 4.94 -13.67
C GLN A 203 11.75 5.30 -12.67
N VAL A 204 10.67 5.94 -13.12
CA VAL A 204 9.50 6.24 -12.30
C VAL A 204 8.81 4.97 -11.85
N ALA A 205 8.57 4.01 -12.75
CA ALA A 205 7.90 2.75 -12.45
C ALA A 205 8.71 1.90 -11.45
N LEU A 206 10.02 1.79 -11.63
CA LEU A 206 10.91 1.03 -10.74
C LEU A 206 11.08 1.72 -9.38
N PHE A 207 11.19 3.05 -9.33
CA PHE A 207 11.19 3.78 -8.07
C PHE A 207 9.88 3.54 -7.30
N MET A 208 8.73 3.62 -7.98
CA MET A 208 7.42 3.32 -7.40
C MET A 208 7.34 1.87 -6.90
N GLY A 209 7.84 0.91 -7.67
CA GLY A 209 7.83 -0.50 -7.33
C GLY A 209 8.72 -0.83 -6.14
N LEU A 210 9.96 -0.34 -6.13
CA LEU A 210 10.92 -0.64 -5.07
C LEU A 210 10.51 -0.01 -3.73
N GLN A 211 10.02 1.26 -3.72
CA GLN A 211 9.49 1.85 -2.51
C GLN A 211 8.25 1.09 -1.99
N SER A 212 7.39 0.60 -2.90
CA SER A 212 6.24 -0.23 -2.52
C SER A 212 6.68 -1.58 -1.97
N LEU A 213 7.71 -2.21 -2.56
CA LEU A 213 8.27 -3.47 -2.05
C LEU A 213 8.77 -3.29 -0.61
N VAL A 214 9.60 -2.25 -0.36
CA VAL A 214 10.07 -1.96 1.01
C VAL A 214 8.90 -1.75 1.96
N PHE A 215 7.91 -0.95 1.55
CA PHE A 215 6.71 -0.71 2.35
C PHE A 215 5.97 -1.99 2.73
N TYR A 216 5.68 -2.88 1.76
CA TYR A 216 4.91 -4.09 2.03
C TYR A 216 5.71 -5.16 2.76
N VAL A 217 7.03 -5.24 2.56
CA VAL A 217 7.91 -6.09 3.37
C VAL A 217 7.91 -5.64 4.83
N VAL A 218 8.08 -4.34 5.07
CA VAL A 218 8.03 -3.77 6.43
C VAL A 218 6.66 -3.99 7.06
N LEU A 219 5.58 -3.76 6.30
CA LEU A 219 4.21 -3.97 6.78
C LEU A 219 3.95 -5.41 7.21
N ALA A 220 4.49 -6.39 6.47
CA ALA A 220 4.32 -7.80 6.74
C ALA A 220 5.21 -8.30 7.87
N TRP A 221 6.49 -7.96 7.85
CA TRP A 221 7.50 -8.66 8.62
C TRP A 221 8.16 -7.86 9.76
N LEU A 222 8.00 -6.53 9.80
CA LEU A 222 8.60 -5.72 10.88
C LEU A 222 8.22 -6.21 12.29
N PRO A 223 6.94 -6.55 12.59
CA PRO A 223 6.61 -7.08 13.91
C PRO A 223 7.37 -8.35 14.24
N GLU A 224 7.45 -9.32 13.29
CA GLU A 224 8.15 -10.60 13.50
C GLU A 224 9.66 -10.40 13.74
N VAL A 225 10.29 -9.47 12.97
CA VAL A 225 11.70 -9.08 13.18
C VAL A 225 11.95 -8.60 14.61
N LEU A 226 11.00 -7.85 15.18
CA LEU A 226 11.11 -7.30 16.53
C LEU A 226 10.78 -8.35 17.60
N ILE A 227 9.82 -9.23 17.34
CA ILE A 227 9.40 -10.31 18.24
C ILE A 227 10.51 -11.35 18.39
N GLU A 228 11.15 -11.77 17.28
CA GLU A 228 12.27 -12.69 17.30
C GLU A 228 13.45 -12.17 18.17
N ARG A 229 13.60 -10.85 18.27
CA ARG A 229 14.59 -10.20 19.14
C ARG A 229 14.16 -10.03 20.60
N GLY A 230 13.02 -10.62 20.98
CA GLY A 230 12.51 -10.63 22.35
C GLY A 230 11.55 -9.46 22.68
N MET A 231 11.00 -8.76 21.68
CA MET A 231 9.97 -7.76 21.92
C MET A 231 8.61 -8.43 22.11
N ALA A 232 7.79 -7.91 23.04
CA ALA A 232 6.42 -8.37 23.19
C ALA A 232 5.59 -8.05 21.94
N PRO A 233 4.71 -8.97 21.47
CA PRO A 233 3.93 -8.80 20.22
C PRO A 233 3.12 -7.51 20.16
N SER A 234 2.47 -7.11 21.24
CA SER A 234 1.72 -5.85 21.34
C SER A 234 2.63 -4.65 21.09
N ARG A 235 3.85 -4.63 21.69
CA ARG A 235 4.80 -3.54 21.50
C ARG A 235 5.33 -3.48 20.06
N ALA A 236 5.58 -4.63 19.44
CA ALA A 236 5.99 -4.72 18.04
C ALA A 236 4.91 -4.17 17.09
N GLY A 237 3.63 -4.48 17.36
CA GLY A 237 2.49 -3.90 16.64
C GLY A 237 2.41 -2.38 16.77
N TRP A 238 2.65 -1.83 17.99
CA TRP A 238 2.70 -0.39 18.20
C TRP A 238 3.88 0.29 17.50
N LEU A 239 5.03 -0.38 17.37
CA LEU A 239 6.16 0.14 16.59
C LEU A 239 5.86 0.13 15.08
N LEU A 240 5.14 -0.87 14.57
CA LEU A 240 4.62 -0.82 13.20
C LEU A 240 3.64 0.35 13.04
N SER A 241 2.75 0.58 14.00
CA SER A 241 1.84 1.74 14.02
C SER A 241 2.61 3.06 13.97
N LEU A 242 3.69 3.19 14.74
CA LEU A 242 4.57 4.36 14.72
C LEU A 242 5.20 4.57 13.34
N SER A 243 5.68 3.50 12.71
CA SER A 243 6.21 3.55 11.33
C SER A 243 5.16 4.06 10.35
N GLN A 244 3.91 3.58 10.42
CA GLN A 244 2.83 4.06 9.57
C GLN A 244 2.49 5.54 9.83
N ALA A 245 2.45 5.95 11.09
CA ALA A 245 2.15 7.34 11.49
C ALA A 245 3.20 8.32 10.99
N THR A 246 4.50 7.99 11.13
CA THR A 246 5.59 8.82 10.58
C THR A 246 5.56 8.85 9.05
N GLY A 247 5.14 7.75 8.41
CA GLY A 247 4.92 7.68 6.96
C GLY A 247 3.84 8.64 6.48
N VAL A 248 2.75 8.80 7.23
CA VAL A 248 1.69 9.78 6.91
C VAL A 248 2.28 11.20 6.86
N VAL A 249 3.10 11.57 7.84
CA VAL A 249 3.77 12.89 7.86
C VAL A 249 4.63 13.07 6.61
N GLY A 250 5.44 12.06 6.27
CA GLY A 250 6.26 12.08 5.07
C GLY A 250 5.46 12.26 3.78
N THR A 251 4.36 11.51 3.64
CA THR A 251 3.49 11.57 2.46
C THR A 251 2.83 12.94 2.28
N LEU A 252 2.46 13.60 3.39
CA LEU A 252 1.84 14.93 3.35
C LEU A 252 2.83 16.04 3.01
N VAL A 253 3.99 16.00 3.63
CA VAL A 253 4.95 17.12 3.60
C VAL A 253 5.77 17.12 2.31
N THR A 254 6.21 15.95 1.86
CA THR A 254 7.19 15.85 0.77
C THR A 254 6.72 16.41 -0.57
N PRO A 255 5.51 16.14 -1.08
CA PRO A 255 5.06 16.70 -2.35
C PRO A 255 5.02 18.24 -2.36
N ILE A 256 4.64 18.85 -1.23
CA ILE A 256 4.54 20.32 -1.09
C ILE A 256 5.91 20.99 -1.28
N TYR A 257 6.97 20.39 -0.72
CA TYR A 257 8.34 20.92 -0.87
C TYR A 257 8.93 20.54 -2.23
N ALA A 258 8.66 19.31 -2.69
CA ALA A 258 9.20 18.78 -3.93
C ALA A 258 8.71 19.55 -5.17
N GLU A 259 7.47 20.01 -5.17
CA GLU A 259 6.88 20.79 -6.27
C GLU A 259 7.58 22.13 -6.49
N ARG A 260 8.17 22.71 -5.44
CA ARG A 260 8.89 24.00 -5.49
C ARG A 260 10.31 23.88 -6.02
N LEU A 261 10.82 22.68 -6.18
CA LEU A 261 12.20 22.43 -6.59
C LEU A 261 12.28 22.13 -8.09
N THR A 262 13.28 22.70 -8.75
CA THR A 262 13.59 22.40 -10.17
C THR A 262 14.09 20.97 -10.36
N SER A 263 14.79 20.42 -9.37
CA SER A 263 15.24 19.03 -9.36
C SER A 263 15.02 18.40 -7.98
N GLN A 264 14.36 17.24 -7.97
CA GLN A 264 14.03 16.53 -6.73
C GLN A 264 15.15 15.60 -6.24
N ARG A 265 16.35 15.62 -6.87
CA ARG A 265 17.46 14.70 -6.54
C ARG A 265 17.91 14.78 -5.08
N VAL A 266 18.04 16.00 -4.55
CA VAL A 266 18.45 16.22 -3.14
C VAL A 266 17.39 15.64 -2.19
N LEU A 267 16.11 15.81 -2.50
CA LEU A 267 15.03 15.20 -1.72
C LEU A 267 15.07 13.67 -1.78
N VAL A 268 15.23 13.07 -2.97
CA VAL A 268 15.37 11.63 -3.11
C VAL A 268 16.54 11.11 -2.30
N LEU A 269 17.70 11.76 -2.41
CA LEU A 269 18.89 11.39 -1.62
C LEU A 269 18.60 11.43 -0.13
N GLY A 270 18.07 12.53 0.40
CA GLY A 270 17.77 12.69 1.82
C GLY A 270 16.74 11.67 2.32
N VAL A 271 15.63 11.53 1.60
CA VAL A 271 14.52 10.65 1.97
C VAL A 271 14.93 9.18 1.97
N VAL A 272 15.60 8.72 0.89
CA VAL A 272 16.02 7.32 0.82
C VAL A 272 17.18 7.02 1.77
N SER A 273 18.06 8.00 2.05
CA SER A 273 19.08 7.86 3.08
C SER A 273 18.48 7.71 4.48
N LEU A 274 17.41 8.45 4.82
CA LEU A 274 16.67 8.25 6.08
C LEU A 274 16.12 6.84 6.18
N GLN A 275 15.45 6.36 5.13
CA GLN A 275 14.91 5.01 5.06
C GLN A 275 16.00 3.95 5.19
N LEU A 276 17.12 4.13 4.46
CA LEU A 276 18.28 3.23 4.51
C LEU A 276 18.89 3.18 5.91
N THR A 277 19.07 4.33 6.56
CA THR A 277 19.56 4.41 7.95
C THR A 277 18.67 3.60 8.89
N GLY A 278 17.35 3.70 8.75
CA GLY A 278 16.41 2.91 9.55
C GLY A 278 16.52 1.41 9.28
N VAL A 279 16.65 0.98 8.01
CA VAL A 279 16.82 -0.45 7.65
C VAL A 279 18.16 -0.99 8.17
N VAL A 280 19.25 -0.23 8.00
CA VAL A 280 20.58 -0.61 8.54
C VAL A 280 20.54 -0.64 10.08
N GLY A 281 19.84 0.30 10.72
CA GLY A 281 19.63 0.32 12.16
C GLY A 281 18.92 -0.93 12.68
N LEU A 282 18.00 -1.52 11.89
CA LEU A 282 17.40 -2.81 12.22
C LEU A 282 18.37 -4.00 12.08
N LEU A 283 19.51 -3.89 11.42
CA LEU A 283 20.54 -4.93 11.43
C LEU A 283 21.37 -4.92 12.71
N LEU A 284 21.42 -3.78 13.42
CA LEU A 284 22.15 -3.67 14.68
C LEU A 284 21.48 -4.52 15.78
N PRO A 285 22.27 -5.14 16.66
CA PRO A 285 21.72 -5.91 17.77
C PRO A 285 21.05 -4.99 18.80
N GLY A 286 20.01 -5.52 19.45
CA GLY A 286 19.28 -4.83 20.52
C GLY A 286 18.05 -4.08 20.06
N LEU A 287 17.21 -3.69 21.04
CA LEU A 287 15.88 -3.08 20.83
C LEU A 287 15.82 -1.63 21.33
N THR A 288 16.89 -1.11 21.92
CA THR A 288 16.91 0.21 22.58
C THR A 288 16.49 1.34 21.62
N TRP A 289 16.96 1.29 20.38
CA TRP A 289 16.71 2.31 19.37
C TRP A 289 15.67 1.89 18.31
N ALA A 290 14.97 0.77 18.55
CA ALA A 290 13.99 0.24 17.58
C ALA A 290 12.94 1.30 17.18
N TRP A 291 12.45 2.10 18.12
CA TRP A 291 11.51 3.19 17.86
C TRP A 291 12.06 4.24 16.86
N LEU A 292 13.36 4.53 16.95
CA LEU A 292 14.02 5.46 16.01
C LEU A 292 14.12 4.84 14.61
N TRP A 293 14.60 3.60 14.53
CA TRP A 293 14.77 2.91 13.24
C TRP A 293 13.45 2.75 12.50
N VAL A 294 12.38 2.34 13.19
CA VAL A 294 11.07 2.19 12.57
C VAL A 294 10.46 3.54 12.16
N SER A 295 10.72 4.59 12.92
CA SER A 295 10.29 5.96 12.57
C SER A 295 10.98 6.47 11.31
N LEU A 296 12.30 6.24 11.17
CA LEU A 296 13.07 6.61 9.98
C LEU A 296 12.61 5.84 8.75
N ILE A 297 12.36 4.53 8.89
CA ILE A 297 11.80 3.70 7.81
C ILE A 297 10.44 4.24 7.37
N GLY A 298 9.54 4.48 8.33
CA GLY A 298 8.20 4.98 8.04
C GLY A 298 8.22 6.34 7.36
N LEU A 299 8.96 7.29 7.92
CA LEU A 299 9.10 8.63 7.35
C LEU A 299 9.67 8.56 5.92
N GLY A 300 10.77 7.82 5.73
CA GLY A 300 11.40 7.62 4.42
C GLY A 300 10.47 6.95 3.41
N ALA A 301 9.71 5.94 3.83
CA ALA A 301 8.73 5.26 2.99
C ALA A 301 7.58 6.19 2.57
N GLY A 302 7.03 6.96 3.51
CA GLY A 302 5.97 7.93 3.23
C GLY A 302 6.44 9.05 2.29
N CYS A 303 7.62 9.60 2.54
CA CYS A 303 8.24 10.59 1.65
C CYS A 303 8.48 10.01 0.24
N SER A 304 9.00 8.78 0.14
CA SER A 304 9.24 8.10 -1.13
C SER A 304 7.94 7.86 -1.90
N PHE A 305 6.86 7.49 -1.21
CA PHE A 305 5.54 7.33 -1.82
C PHE A 305 5.01 8.66 -2.36
N GLY A 306 5.11 9.74 -1.57
CA GLY A 306 4.73 11.08 -2.02
C GLY A 306 5.51 11.54 -3.25
N LEU A 307 6.84 11.30 -3.29
CA LEU A 307 7.67 11.58 -4.47
C LEU A 307 7.28 10.72 -5.67
N ALA A 308 7.00 9.44 -5.47
CA ALA A 308 6.59 8.55 -6.56
C ALA A 308 5.30 9.05 -7.24
N LEU A 309 4.30 9.45 -6.45
CA LEU A 309 3.07 10.05 -6.99
C LEU A 309 3.34 11.38 -7.72
N LEU A 310 4.20 12.22 -7.17
CA LEU A 310 4.56 13.50 -7.81
C LEU A 310 5.30 13.28 -9.14
N PHE A 311 6.18 12.28 -9.23
CA PHE A 311 6.88 11.96 -10.48
C PHE A 311 5.93 11.54 -11.60
N LEU A 312 4.81 10.87 -11.29
CA LEU A 312 3.80 10.54 -12.29
C LEU A 312 3.24 11.80 -12.96
N VAL A 313 3.10 12.89 -12.22
CA VAL A 313 2.60 14.17 -12.72
C VAL A 313 3.70 14.96 -13.41
N LEU A 314 4.88 15.12 -12.76
CA LEU A 314 5.95 15.98 -13.26
C LEU A 314 6.69 15.41 -14.47
N ARG A 315 6.66 14.11 -14.72
CA ARG A 315 7.38 13.45 -15.82
C ARG A 315 6.49 13.19 -17.05
N ALA A 316 5.19 13.41 -16.93
CA ALA A 316 4.25 13.29 -18.04
C ALA A 316 3.97 14.66 -18.66
N PRO A 317 3.94 14.78 -20.02
CA PRO A 317 3.70 16.06 -20.70
C PRO A 317 2.26 16.57 -20.56
N ASP A 318 1.29 15.66 -20.41
CA ASP A 318 -0.13 15.99 -20.33
C ASP A 318 -0.91 14.99 -19.46
N THR A 319 -2.19 15.24 -19.24
CA THR A 319 -3.08 14.41 -18.39
C THR A 319 -3.22 12.98 -18.93
N HIS A 320 -3.24 12.81 -20.26
CA HIS A 320 -3.35 11.49 -20.89
C HIS A 320 -2.08 10.66 -20.64
N ALA A 321 -0.90 11.24 -20.85
CA ALA A 321 0.39 10.62 -20.55
C ALA A 321 0.54 10.34 -19.06
N THR A 322 0.03 11.21 -18.17
CA THR A 322 -0.01 10.98 -16.71
C THR A 322 -0.80 9.72 -16.37
N THR A 323 -1.98 9.54 -16.97
CA THR A 323 -2.82 8.36 -16.74
C THR A 323 -2.13 7.07 -17.21
N GLN A 324 -1.49 7.12 -18.38
CA GLN A 324 -0.76 5.99 -18.95
C GLN A 324 0.48 5.63 -18.12
N LEU A 325 1.28 6.63 -17.73
CA LEU A 325 2.45 6.44 -16.86
C LEU A 325 2.05 5.88 -15.50
N SER A 326 0.94 6.38 -14.93
CA SER A 326 0.38 5.86 -13.68
C SER A 326 -0.03 4.40 -13.81
N GLY A 327 -0.71 4.03 -14.89
CA GLY A 327 -1.07 2.64 -15.17
C GLY A 327 0.15 1.72 -15.28
N MET A 328 1.16 2.12 -16.05
CA MET A 328 2.42 1.38 -16.19
C MET A 328 3.15 1.25 -14.84
N ALA A 329 3.31 2.36 -14.13
CA ALA A 329 4.04 2.39 -12.87
C ALA A 329 3.35 1.56 -11.78
N GLN A 330 2.02 1.56 -11.72
CA GLN A 330 1.27 0.74 -10.79
C GLN A 330 1.33 -0.76 -11.15
N ALA A 331 1.13 -1.12 -12.42
CA ALA A 331 1.19 -2.51 -12.86
C ALA A 331 2.59 -3.11 -12.61
N VAL A 332 3.63 -2.47 -13.13
CA VAL A 332 5.03 -2.92 -12.94
C VAL A 332 5.43 -2.84 -11.47
N GLY A 333 5.09 -1.74 -10.81
CA GLY A 333 5.46 -1.48 -9.42
C GLY A 333 4.85 -2.48 -8.44
N TYR A 334 3.57 -2.77 -8.55
CA TYR A 334 2.92 -3.74 -7.66
C TYR A 334 3.31 -5.19 -7.99
N LEU A 335 3.59 -5.51 -9.27
CA LEU A 335 4.13 -6.82 -9.62
C LEU A 335 5.50 -7.04 -8.98
N LEU A 336 6.38 -6.05 -9.01
CA LEU A 336 7.67 -6.08 -8.33
C LEU A 336 7.50 -6.19 -6.80
N ALA A 337 6.62 -5.37 -6.23
CA ALA A 337 6.35 -5.36 -4.79
C ALA A 337 5.74 -6.67 -4.30
N ALA A 338 4.95 -7.35 -5.13
CA ALA A 338 4.29 -8.60 -4.77
C ALA A 338 5.26 -9.72 -4.42
N GLY A 339 6.45 -9.75 -5.05
CA GLY A 339 7.50 -10.73 -4.72
C GLY A 339 8.09 -10.56 -3.33
N GLY A 340 8.07 -9.33 -2.78
CA GLY A 340 8.74 -9.00 -1.51
C GLY A 340 8.32 -9.87 -0.33
N PRO A 341 7.08 -9.79 0.14
CA PRO A 341 6.66 -10.49 1.36
C PRO A 341 6.90 -12.00 1.33
N THR A 342 6.58 -12.66 0.20
CA THR A 342 6.81 -14.09 0.05
C THR A 342 8.30 -14.43 0.05
N LEU A 343 9.12 -13.70 -0.74
CA LEU A 343 10.57 -13.93 -0.81
C LEU A 343 11.23 -13.77 0.56
N PHE A 344 10.86 -12.73 1.30
CA PHE A 344 11.44 -12.46 2.62
C PHE A 344 11.04 -13.52 3.65
N GLY A 345 9.80 -14.03 3.60
CA GLY A 345 9.36 -15.16 4.42
C GLY A 345 10.16 -16.44 4.11
N TYR A 346 10.37 -16.77 2.83
CA TYR A 346 11.21 -17.90 2.44
C TYR A 346 12.66 -17.76 2.85
N LEU A 347 13.25 -16.57 2.73
CA LEU A 347 14.63 -16.33 3.15
C LEU A 347 14.78 -16.51 4.68
N PHE A 348 13.82 -16.04 5.45
CA PHE A 348 13.78 -16.30 6.89
C PHE A 348 13.67 -17.80 7.19
N GLU A 349 12.77 -18.52 6.52
CA GLU A 349 12.57 -19.96 6.72
C GLU A 349 13.83 -20.76 6.38
N ALA A 350 14.55 -20.38 5.32
CA ALA A 350 15.79 -21.04 4.89
C ALA A 350 16.98 -20.75 5.82
N THR A 351 17.04 -19.58 6.46
CA THR A 351 18.19 -19.14 7.27
C THR A 351 17.93 -19.13 8.76
N LEU A 352 16.65 -19.23 9.17
CA LEU A 352 16.18 -19.06 10.54
C LEU A 352 16.70 -17.76 11.19
N SER A 353 16.88 -16.72 10.38
CA SER A 353 17.39 -15.41 10.80
C SER A 353 16.89 -14.30 9.89
N TRP A 354 16.56 -13.14 10.47
CA TRP A 354 16.19 -11.93 9.72
C TRP A 354 17.39 -11.17 9.16
N THR A 355 18.61 -11.58 9.40
CA THR A 355 19.81 -10.88 8.94
C THR A 355 19.87 -10.83 7.40
N LEU A 356 19.69 -11.97 6.73
CA LEU A 356 19.72 -12.03 5.25
C LEU A 356 18.54 -11.29 4.61
N PRO A 357 17.28 -11.46 5.07
CA PRO A 357 16.17 -10.65 4.59
C PRO A 357 16.41 -9.14 4.75
N LEU A 358 16.88 -8.67 5.91
CA LEU A 358 17.17 -7.25 6.13
C LEU A 358 18.34 -6.74 5.27
N ALA A 359 19.38 -7.55 5.06
CA ALA A 359 20.48 -7.21 4.14
C ALA A 359 19.98 -7.06 2.70
N LEU A 360 19.08 -7.95 2.25
CA LEU A 360 18.41 -7.79 0.95
C LEU A 360 17.57 -6.51 0.90
N LEU A 361 16.90 -6.13 1.99
CA LEU A 361 16.13 -4.88 2.05
C LEU A 361 17.03 -3.66 1.91
N VAL A 362 18.27 -3.71 2.43
CA VAL A 362 19.30 -2.67 2.19
C VAL A 362 19.60 -2.57 0.69
N VAL A 363 19.84 -3.69 0.01
CA VAL A 363 20.12 -3.71 -1.44
C VAL A 363 18.94 -3.14 -2.23
N VAL A 364 17.71 -3.51 -1.88
CA VAL A 364 16.49 -2.98 -2.51
C VAL A 364 16.39 -1.47 -2.30
N THR A 365 16.70 -0.97 -1.10
CA THR A 365 16.66 0.47 -0.79
C THR A 365 17.75 1.23 -1.55
N LEU A 366 18.93 0.65 -1.76
CA LEU A 366 19.99 1.23 -2.60
C LEU A 366 19.57 1.27 -4.08
N ALA A 367 18.95 0.21 -4.58
CA ALA A 367 18.38 0.21 -5.94
C ALA A 367 17.28 1.29 -6.08
N GLN A 368 16.40 1.43 -5.07
CA GLN A 368 15.40 2.49 -5.00
C GLN A 368 16.06 3.88 -5.12
N LEU A 369 17.18 4.11 -4.43
CA LEU A 369 17.93 5.36 -4.54
C LEU A 369 18.40 5.60 -5.98
N GLY A 370 18.99 4.61 -6.64
CA GLY A 370 19.49 4.71 -8.01
C GLY A 370 18.38 5.10 -9.00
N PHE A 371 17.26 4.38 -9.00
CA PHE A 371 16.13 4.68 -9.87
C PHE A 371 15.44 6.00 -9.50
N GLY A 372 15.37 6.33 -8.21
CA GLY A 372 14.83 7.59 -7.72
C GLY A 372 15.65 8.80 -8.18
N LEU A 373 16.98 8.73 -8.16
CA LEU A 373 17.87 9.79 -8.69
C LEU A 373 17.70 9.96 -10.21
N GLY A 374 17.43 8.88 -10.93
CA GLY A 374 17.06 8.91 -12.34
C GLY A 374 15.72 9.60 -12.58
N ALA A 375 14.67 9.16 -11.87
CA ALA A 375 13.32 9.74 -11.96
C ALA A 375 13.26 11.21 -11.53
N ALA A 376 14.20 11.65 -10.66
CA ALA A 376 14.28 13.02 -10.17
C ALA A 376 14.93 14.01 -11.15
N ARG A 377 15.40 13.57 -12.33
CA ARG A 377 15.93 14.46 -13.38
C ARG A 377 14.79 15.36 -13.91
N PRO A 378 15.04 16.64 -14.21
CA PRO A 378 14.06 17.55 -14.77
C PRO A 378 13.81 17.24 -16.27
N GLN A 379 13.35 16.03 -16.55
CA GLN A 379 13.04 15.55 -17.91
C GLN A 379 11.58 15.12 -17.96
N VAL A 380 10.93 15.37 -19.06
CA VAL A 380 9.56 14.92 -19.36
C VAL A 380 9.67 13.81 -20.41
N ILE A 381 8.74 12.89 -20.38
CA ILE A 381 8.65 11.80 -21.37
C ILE A 381 8.41 12.42 -22.75
N GLU A 382 9.32 12.15 -23.69
CA GLU A 382 9.14 12.54 -25.07
C GLU A 382 8.06 11.70 -25.76
N ARG A 383 7.31 12.31 -26.67
CA ARG A 383 6.22 11.64 -27.41
C ARG A 383 6.77 10.74 -28.50
#